data_f54b2c53c340a04db83dc92162348cd9
#
_entry.id   f54b2c53c340a04db83dc92162348cd9
#
_cell.length_a   1.000
_cell.length_b   1.000
_cell.length_c   1.000
_cell.angle_alpha   90.00
_cell.angle_beta   90.00
_cell.angle_gamma   90.00
#
_symmetry.space_group_name_H-M   'P 1'
#
loop_
_entity.id
_entity.type
_entity.pdbx_description
1 polymer ?
#
loop_
_entity_poly.entity_id
_entity_poly.type
_entity_poly.pdbx_seq_one_letter_code
_entity_poly.pdbx_strand_id
1 'polypeptide(L)'
;GINGVLAELIDVPRGYETAIETALGAAVQNIVCEDEQSAQTAISALKTNKAGRLTFLPIKSMKSSNLNYEQKIKQAPGFVGFGVECVKFESKYQKVMEYLLGRVIIVDSLNNAVSLSKNAYGAGLRFVTLEGEVINSGGAITGGTFRSSTSNLLQRKTEARQLGEKLSALEQSKLELKRSLEEIRARIGKGQESIQIMERE
;
A
#
# COMPACT_ATOMS: atom_id res chain seq x y z
N GLY A 1 -3.98 12.27 19.79
CA GLY A 1 -2.63 11.85 19.68
C GLY A 1 -2.10 11.62 18.28
N ILE A 2 -0.98 10.95 18.24
CA ILE A 2 -0.34 10.50 17.00
C ILE A 2 -0.92 9.13 16.59
N ASN A 3 -1.30 9.00 15.32
CA ASN A 3 -1.86 7.75 14.79
C ASN A 3 -0.78 6.88 14.11
N GLY A 4 0.22 7.51 13.47
CA GLY A 4 1.32 6.81 12.81
C GLY A 4 1.78 7.47 11.52
N VAL A 5 2.73 6.82 10.85
CA VAL A 5 3.21 7.24 9.51
C VAL A 5 2.18 6.82 8.46
N LEU A 6 1.91 7.68 7.48
CA LEU A 6 0.94 7.39 6.42
C LEU A 6 1.16 6.02 5.76
N ALA A 7 2.41 5.66 5.45
CA ALA A 7 2.75 4.37 4.86
C ALA A 7 2.29 3.15 5.68
N GLU A 8 2.22 3.28 7.00
CA GLU A 8 1.79 2.21 7.90
C GLU A 8 0.27 2.09 7.99
N LEU A 9 -0.44 3.21 7.77
CA LEU A 9 -1.89 3.32 7.93
C LEU A 9 -2.68 2.93 6.66
N ILE A 10 -1.98 2.73 5.55
CA ILE A 10 -2.59 2.35 4.27
C ILE A 10 -2.13 0.97 3.83
N ASP A 11 -2.98 0.26 3.11
CA ASP A 11 -2.64 -0.98 2.42
C ASP A 11 -2.91 -0.82 0.92
N VAL A 12 -1.87 -1.03 0.11
CA VAL A 12 -1.95 -0.86 -1.34
C VAL A 12 -2.00 -2.24 -1.99
N PRO A 13 -3.03 -2.54 -2.79
CA PRO A 13 -3.12 -3.79 -3.52
C PRO A 13 -1.95 -3.95 -4.50
N ARG A 14 -1.60 -5.21 -4.77
CA ARG A 14 -0.52 -5.55 -5.70
C ARG A 14 -0.74 -4.93 -7.08
N GLY A 15 0.30 -4.33 -7.63
CA GLY A 15 0.29 -3.67 -8.94
C GLY A 15 -0.01 -2.18 -8.90
N TYR A 16 -0.43 -1.64 -7.74
CA TYR A 16 -0.67 -0.20 -7.57
C TYR A 16 0.43 0.51 -6.78
N GLU A 17 1.39 -0.24 -6.22
CA GLU A 17 2.40 0.31 -5.30
C GLU A 17 3.17 1.46 -5.93
N THR A 18 3.69 1.26 -7.16
CA THR A 18 4.47 2.28 -7.88
C THR A 18 3.63 3.53 -8.14
N ALA A 19 2.39 3.34 -8.62
CA ALA A 19 1.50 4.45 -8.93
C ALA A 19 1.12 5.25 -7.67
N ILE A 20 0.75 4.58 -6.60
CA ILE A 20 0.36 5.22 -5.33
C ILE A 20 1.56 5.87 -4.66
N GLU A 21 2.72 5.22 -4.65
CA GLU A 21 3.95 5.79 -4.09
C GLU A 21 4.38 7.05 -4.86
N THR A 22 4.29 7.01 -6.19
CA THR A 22 4.53 8.18 -7.05
C THR A 22 3.50 9.28 -6.79
N ALA A 23 2.23 8.93 -6.64
CA ALA A 23 1.17 9.89 -6.35
C ALA A 23 1.37 10.58 -5.00
N LEU A 24 1.74 9.84 -3.97
CA LEU A 24 1.99 10.36 -2.63
C LEU A 24 3.34 11.09 -2.54
N GLY A 25 4.36 10.61 -3.24
CA GLY A 25 5.71 11.14 -3.15
C GLY A 25 6.21 11.21 -1.71
N ALA A 26 6.74 12.35 -1.29
CA ALA A 26 7.22 12.55 0.09
C ALA A 26 6.10 12.42 1.16
N ALA A 27 4.83 12.58 0.78
CA ALA A 27 3.72 12.49 1.72
C ALA A 27 3.55 11.08 2.33
N VAL A 28 4.14 10.07 1.72
CA VAL A 28 4.20 8.69 2.25
C VAL A 28 4.78 8.64 3.67
N GLN A 29 5.65 9.57 4.01
CA GLN A 29 6.30 9.70 5.32
C GLN A 29 5.62 10.68 6.26
N ASN A 30 4.52 11.30 5.86
CA ASN A 30 3.78 12.23 6.72
C ASN A 30 3.19 11.51 7.93
N ILE A 31 3.09 12.23 9.03
CA ILE A 31 2.53 11.73 10.28
C ILE A 31 1.05 12.10 10.34
N VAL A 32 0.20 11.11 10.49
CA VAL A 32 -1.22 11.30 10.73
C VAL A 32 -1.46 11.47 12.23
N CYS A 33 -2.21 12.50 12.61
CA CYS A 33 -2.57 12.78 13.99
C CYS A 33 -4.04 13.19 14.12
N GLU A 34 -4.59 13.19 15.33
CA GLU A 34 -5.99 13.46 15.55
C GLU A 34 -6.38 14.91 15.27
N ASP A 35 -5.58 15.85 15.76
CA ASP A 35 -5.88 17.28 15.74
C ASP A 35 -4.62 18.16 15.68
N GLU A 36 -4.84 19.46 15.54
CA GLU A 36 -3.76 20.45 15.47
C GLU A 36 -2.96 20.55 16.74
N GLN A 37 -3.56 20.31 17.90
CA GLN A 37 -2.87 20.37 19.18
C GLN A 37 -1.84 19.25 19.30
N SER A 38 -2.19 18.05 18.84
CA SER A 38 -1.28 16.90 18.74
C SER A 38 -0.11 17.22 17.80
N ALA A 39 -0.39 17.85 16.65
CA ALA A 39 0.63 18.28 15.71
C ALA A 39 1.57 19.34 16.30
N GLN A 40 1.02 20.35 16.99
CA GLN A 40 1.81 21.40 17.63
C GLN A 40 2.75 20.85 18.71
N THR A 41 2.24 19.94 19.54
CA THR A 41 3.03 19.27 20.60
C THR A 41 4.20 18.50 19.98
N ALA A 42 3.93 17.71 18.93
CA ALA A 42 4.95 16.95 18.23
C ALA A 42 6.00 17.86 17.55
N ILE A 43 5.57 18.94 16.89
CA ILE A 43 6.46 19.92 16.26
C ILE A 43 7.36 20.59 17.34
N SER A 44 6.81 20.91 18.51
CA SER A 44 7.59 21.49 19.62
C SER A 44 8.66 20.51 20.09
N ALA A 45 8.33 19.24 20.25
CA ALA A 45 9.29 18.19 20.59
C ALA A 45 10.38 18.02 19.52
N LEU A 46 10.03 18.03 18.22
CA LEU A 46 11.01 17.99 17.11
C LEU A 46 11.99 19.16 17.18
N LYS A 47 11.50 20.37 17.44
CA LYS A 47 12.34 21.57 17.57
C LYS A 47 13.31 21.46 18.75
N THR A 48 12.80 21.07 19.92
CA THR A 48 13.62 20.91 21.14
C THR A 48 14.73 19.89 20.94
N ASN A 49 14.42 18.76 20.28
CA ASN A 49 15.39 17.69 20.07
C ASN A 49 16.22 17.83 18.79
N LYS A 50 16.04 18.92 18.02
CA LYS A 50 16.69 19.13 16.70
C LYS A 50 16.53 17.92 15.76
N ALA A 51 15.37 17.25 15.80
CA ALA A 51 15.12 15.98 15.13
C ALA A 51 14.61 16.12 13.68
N GLY A 52 14.88 17.27 13.04
CA GLY A 52 14.53 17.50 11.64
C GLY A 52 13.13 18.09 11.46
N ARG A 53 12.57 17.90 10.26
CA ARG A 53 11.28 18.49 9.84
C ARG A 53 10.36 17.40 9.30
N LEU A 54 9.15 17.33 9.84
CA LEU A 54 8.09 16.42 9.40
C LEU A 54 6.80 17.19 9.11
N THR A 55 5.95 16.62 8.24
CA THR A 55 4.62 17.13 7.96
C THR A 55 3.60 16.31 8.74
N PHE A 56 2.68 17.01 9.41
CA PHE A 56 1.59 16.40 10.16
C PHE A 56 0.26 16.62 9.45
N LEU A 57 -0.60 15.59 9.48
CA LEU A 57 -1.91 15.56 8.85
C LEU A 57 -2.99 15.39 9.95
N PRO A 58 -3.54 16.50 10.49
CA PRO A 58 -4.54 16.43 11.56
C PRO A 58 -5.92 16.06 10.99
N ILE A 59 -6.44 14.89 11.34
CA ILE A 59 -7.68 14.31 10.82
C ILE A 59 -8.88 15.27 10.97
N LYS A 60 -8.99 15.93 12.13
CA LYS A 60 -10.14 16.80 12.43
C LYS A 60 -10.19 18.03 11.54
N SER A 61 -9.05 18.55 11.12
CA SER A 61 -8.93 19.79 10.36
C SER A 61 -8.83 19.59 8.86
N MET A 62 -8.54 18.35 8.41
CA MET A 62 -8.43 18.07 6.98
C MET A 62 -9.76 18.30 6.30
N LYS A 63 -9.72 19.05 5.19
CA LYS A 63 -10.89 19.29 4.34
C LYS A 63 -10.89 18.25 3.23
N SER A 64 -11.98 17.51 3.11
CA SER A 64 -12.19 16.64 1.96
C SER A 64 -12.40 17.48 0.70
N SER A 65 -11.77 17.12 -0.39
CA SER A 65 -12.14 17.65 -1.70
C SER A 65 -13.18 16.70 -2.29
N ASN A 66 -14.46 17.02 -2.12
CA ASN A 66 -15.53 16.33 -2.85
C ASN A 66 -15.41 16.71 -4.32
N LEU A 67 -14.75 15.88 -5.09
CA LEU A 67 -14.75 15.95 -6.54
C LEU A 67 -15.88 15.03 -7.02
N ASN A 68 -16.93 15.63 -7.55
CA ASN A 68 -17.88 14.90 -8.38
C ASN A 68 -17.16 14.53 -9.67
N TYR A 69 -16.56 13.34 -9.69
CA TYR A 69 -15.92 12.84 -10.88
C TYR A 69 -16.98 12.58 -11.95
N GLU A 70 -16.80 13.19 -13.10
CA GLU A 70 -17.69 12.94 -14.22
C GLU A 70 -17.63 11.45 -14.60
N GLN A 71 -18.79 10.82 -14.81
CA GLN A 71 -18.90 9.44 -15.27
C GLN A 71 -18.08 9.16 -16.54
N LYS A 72 -17.86 10.20 -17.34
CA LYS A 72 -17.05 10.16 -18.56
C LYS A 72 -15.59 9.73 -18.31
N ILE A 73 -15.02 10.11 -17.14
CA ILE A 73 -13.63 9.69 -16.81
C ILE A 73 -13.58 8.18 -16.57
N LYS A 74 -14.58 7.61 -15.88
CA LYS A 74 -14.65 6.16 -15.62
C LYS A 74 -14.77 5.31 -16.88
N GLN A 75 -15.33 5.87 -17.94
CA GLN A 75 -15.53 5.19 -19.22
C GLN A 75 -14.40 5.45 -20.21
N ALA A 76 -13.41 6.25 -19.85
CA ALA A 76 -12.31 6.59 -20.75
C ALA A 76 -11.33 5.44 -20.91
N PRO A 77 -10.76 5.23 -22.12
CA PRO A 77 -9.75 4.24 -22.35
C PRO A 77 -8.56 4.40 -21.41
N GLY A 78 -8.11 3.31 -20.81
CA GLY A 78 -6.97 3.28 -19.90
C GLY A 78 -7.26 3.77 -18.48
N PHE A 79 -8.49 4.13 -18.14
CA PHE A 79 -8.84 4.42 -16.74
C PHE A 79 -8.73 3.15 -15.89
N VAL A 80 -7.95 3.22 -14.82
CA VAL A 80 -7.76 2.13 -13.87
C VAL A 80 -8.54 2.37 -12.58
N GLY A 81 -8.51 3.59 -12.06
CA GLY A 81 -9.22 3.95 -10.83
C GLY A 81 -8.90 5.35 -10.33
N PHE A 82 -9.65 5.82 -9.37
CA PHE A 82 -9.28 7.01 -8.61
C PHE A 82 -8.26 6.63 -7.55
N GLY A 83 -7.26 7.47 -7.30
CA GLY A 83 -6.17 7.18 -6.37
C GLY A 83 -6.67 6.76 -4.99
N VAL A 84 -7.73 7.38 -4.51
CA VAL A 84 -8.38 7.04 -3.22
C VAL A 84 -9.01 5.63 -3.23
N GLU A 85 -9.56 5.19 -4.37
CA GLU A 85 -10.20 3.88 -4.52
C GLU A 85 -9.17 2.75 -4.67
N CYS A 86 -7.93 3.09 -5.05
CA CYS A 86 -6.83 2.13 -5.23
C CYS A 86 -6.07 1.82 -3.93
N VAL A 87 -6.53 2.31 -2.77
CA VAL A 87 -5.88 2.16 -1.48
C VAL A 87 -6.89 1.72 -0.43
N LYS A 88 -6.52 0.78 0.43
CA LYS A 88 -7.32 0.37 1.58
C LYS A 88 -6.83 1.07 2.85
N PHE A 89 -7.75 1.56 3.65
CA PHE A 89 -7.46 2.26 4.91
C PHE A 89 -8.69 2.24 5.83
N GLU A 90 -8.50 2.55 7.11
CA GLU A 90 -9.61 2.70 8.04
C GLU A 90 -10.43 3.96 7.74
N SER A 91 -11.74 3.91 7.89
CA SER A 91 -12.69 5.00 7.55
C SER A 91 -12.37 6.33 8.24
N LYS A 92 -11.75 6.29 9.42
CA LYS A 92 -11.31 7.50 10.14
C LYS A 92 -10.30 8.35 9.36
N TYR A 93 -9.57 7.75 8.41
CA TYR A 93 -8.56 8.44 7.58
C TYR A 93 -9.11 8.96 6.25
N GLN A 94 -10.42 8.82 5.99
CA GLN A 94 -11.06 9.20 4.73
C GLN A 94 -10.67 10.60 4.27
N LYS A 95 -10.78 11.62 5.15
CA LYS A 95 -10.44 13.01 4.81
C LYS A 95 -8.96 13.20 4.43
N VAL A 96 -8.08 12.48 5.09
CA VAL A 96 -6.64 12.50 4.80
C VAL A 96 -6.37 11.92 3.42
N MET A 97 -7.00 10.78 3.09
CA MET A 97 -6.85 10.13 1.79
C MET A 97 -7.45 10.97 0.66
N GLU A 98 -8.62 11.55 0.86
CA GLU A 98 -9.24 12.47 -0.10
C GLU A 98 -8.40 13.72 -0.35
N TYR A 99 -7.75 14.25 0.68
CA TYR A 99 -6.81 15.36 0.53
C TYR A 99 -5.60 14.99 -0.31
N LEU A 100 -5.00 13.82 -0.08
CA LEU A 100 -3.76 13.38 -0.73
C LEU A 100 -4.01 12.79 -2.13
N LEU A 101 -5.02 11.96 -2.26
CA LEU A 101 -5.28 11.15 -3.46
C LEU A 101 -6.59 11.50 -4.17
N GLY A 102 -7.38 12.39 -3.61
CA GLY A 102 -8.69 12.73 -4.16
C GLY A 102 -8.65 13.36 -5.55
N ARG A 103 -7.53 13.93 -5.97
CA ARG A 103 -7.33 14.50 -7.32
C ARG A 103 -6.41 13.67 -8.20
N VAL A 104 -6.12 12.44 -7.80
CA VAL A 104 -5.26 11.53 -8.55
C VAL A 104 -6.10 10.52 -9.30
N ILE A 105 -5.78 10.34 -10.57
CA ILE A 105 -6.36 9.31 -11.44
C ILE A 105 -5.25 8.36 -11.83
N ILE A 106 -5.46 7.08 -11.58
CA ILE A 106 -4.56 6.02 -11.99
C ILE A 106 -4.97 5.56 -13.40
N VAL A 107 -4.01 5.43 -14.27
CA VAL A 107 -4.19 5.04 -15.68
C VAL A 107 -3.18 3.93 -16.05
N ASP A 108 -3.50 3.18 -17.09
CA ASP A 108 -2.67 2.05 -17.54
C ASP A 108 -1.38 2.48 -18.25
N SER A 109 -1.41 3.59 -18.98
CA SER A 109 -0.31 4.01 -19.86
C SER A 109 -0.20 5.53 -20.00
N LEU A 110 1.00 6.00 -20.35
CA LEU A 110 1.27 7.42 -20.60
C LEU A 110 0.43 7.96 -21.78
N ASN A 111 0.20 7.17 -22.81
CA ASN A 111 -0.59 7.59 -23.98
C ASN A 111 -2.04 7.88 -23.56
N ASN A 112 -2.63 7.03 -22.75
CA ASN A 112 -3.98 7.23 -22.22
C ASN A 112 -4.02 8.38 -21.21
N ALA A 113 -2.98 8.54 -20.38
CA ALA A 113 -2.84 9.70 -19.49
C ALA A 113 -2.85 11.03 -20.25
N VAL A 114 -2.08 11.12 -21.35
CA VAL A 114 -2.02 12.31 -22.21
C VAL A 114 -3.38 12.58 -22.85
N SER A 115 -4.05 11.56 -23.36
CA SER A 115 -5.37 11.69 -23.99
C SER A 115 -6.42 12.18 -22.98
N LEU A 116 -6.42 11.63 -21.79
CA LEU A 116 -7.32 12.04 -20.69
C LEU A 116 -7.04 13.46 -20.21
N SER A 117 -5.77 13.84 -20.07
CA SER A 117 -5.40 15.18 -19.62
C SER A 117 -5.83 16.29 -20.61
N LYS A 118 -5.78 16.01 -21.91
CA LYS A 118 -6.23 16.94 -22.97
C LYS A 118 -7.73 17.12 -23.01
N ASN A 119 -8.50 16.12 -22.67
CA ASN A 119 -9.96 16.15 -22.72
C ASN A 119 -10.61 16.98 -21.60
N ALA A 120 -9.83 17.76 -20.87
CA ALA A 120 -10.24 18.79 -19.91
C ALA A 120 -11.30 18.34 -18.87
N TYR A 121 -11.25 17.09 -18.44
CA TYR A 121 -12.16 16.55 -17.41
C TYR A 121 -11.96 17.15 -16.02
N GLY A 122 -11.18 18.18 -15.90
CA GLY A 122 -11.08 18.84 -14.62
C GLY A 122 -9.75 19.55 -14.42
N ALA A 123 -9.81 20.87 -14.34
CA ALA A 123 -8.72 21.66 -13.82
C ALA A 123 -8.32 21.11 -12.43
N GLY A 124 -7.07 20.75 -12.27
CA GLY A 124 -6.54 20.28 -11.00
C GLY A 124 -6.42 18.76 -10.81
N LEU A 125 -6.72 17.95 -11.83
CA LEU A 125 -6.47 16.50 -11.79
C LEU A 125 -5.01 16.18 -12.11
N ARG A 126 -4.51 15.13 -11.49
CA ARG A 126 -3.19 14.56 -11.69
C ARG A 126 -3.34 13.12 -12.16
N PHE A 127 -2.70 12.77 -13.26
CA PHE A 127 -2.74 11.43 -13.81
C PHE A 127 -1.43 10.71 -13.50
N VAL A 128 -1.52 9.48 -13.01
CA VAL A 128 -0.35 8.66 -12.68
C VAL A 128 -0.52 7.30 -13.32
N THR A 129 0.48 6.85 -14.07
CA THR A 129 0.46 5.52 -14.67
C THR A 129 0.85 4.43 -13.68
N LEU A 130 0.52 3.17 -13.98
CA LEU A 130 0.96 2.03 -13.16
C LEU A 130 2.49 1.91 -13.10
N GLU A 131 3.22 2.44 -14.09
CA GLU A 131 4.67 2.47 -14.15
C GLU A 131 5.30 3.68 -13.43
N GLY A 132 4.47 4.61 -12.93
CA GLY A 132 4.92 5.76 -12.15
C GLY A 132 5.21 7.03 -12.96
N GLU A 133 4.76 7.12 -14.19
CA GLU A 133 4.80 8.36 -14.95
C GLU A 133 3.67 9.29 -14.49
N VAL A 134 3.88 10.59 -14.55
CA VAL A 134 2.96 11.59 -13.98
C VAL A 134 2.65 12.68 -14.99
N ILE A 135 1.38 13.02 -15.13
CA ILE A 135 0.94 14.27 -15.75
C ILE A 135 0.30 15.13 -14.67
N ASN A 136 0.94 16.25 -14.37
CA ASN A 136 0.42 17.20 -13.40
C ASN A 136 -0.73 18.04 -13.99
N SER A 137 -1.55 18.61 -13.13
CA SER A 137 -2.69 19.45 -13.52
C SER A 137 -2.33 20.65 -14.43
N GLY A 138 -1.08 21.10 -14.39
CA GLY A 138 -0.54 22.15 -15.26
C GLY A 138 0.01 21.63 -16.59
N GLY A 139 -0.09 20.33 -16.90
CA GLY A 139 0.39 19.71 -18.13
C GLY A 139 1.85 19.28 -18.13
N ALA A 140 2.60 19.52 -17.04
CA ALA A 140 3.96 19.03 -16.92
C ALA A 140 3.96 17.50 -16.84
N ILE A 141 4.80 16.86 -17.64
CA ILE A 141 4.94 15.40 -17.71
C ILE A 141 6.26 15.01 -17.06
N THR A 142 6.20 14.09 -16.11
CA THR A 142 7.37 13.49 -15.46
C THR A 142 7.34 12.00 -15.75
N GLY A 143 8.43 11.46 -16.27
CA GLY A 143 8.55 10.05 -16.60
C GLY A 143 10.03 9.64 -16.65
N GLY A 144 10.27 8.37 -16.91
CA GLY A 144 11.58 7.76 -16.91
C GLY A 144 11.66 6.61 -15.91
N THR A 145 12.84 5.96 -15.83
CA THR A 145 12.99 4.83 -14.91
C THR A 145 12.85 5.30 -13.47
N PHE A 146 11.84 4.80 -12.78
CA PHE A 146 11.57 5.11 -11.39
C PHE A 146 12.68 4.50 -10.50
N ARG A 147 13.78 5.21 -10.35
CA ARG A 147 14.83 4.89 -9.37
C ARG A 147 14.60 5.76 -8.14
N SER A 148 13.80 5.29 -7.23
CA SER A 148 13.62 5.99 -5.98
C SER A 148 14.56 5.41 -4.93
N SER A 149 15.47 6.25 -4.45
CA SER A 149 16.33 5.95 -3.31
C SER A 149 15.57 5.99 -1.97
N THR A 150 14.40 6.60 -1.95
CA THR A 150 13.56 6.76 -0.75
C THR A 150 12.23 6.00 -0.87
N SER A 151 11.86 5.60 -2.07
CA SER A 151 10.64 4.89 -2.37
C SER A 151 10.91 3.41 -2.52
N ASN A 152 10.11 2.66 -2.07
CA ASN A 152 9.83 1.25 -2.03
C ASN A 152 9.27 0.90 -0.66
N LEU A 153 8.82 1.92 0.11
CA LEU A 153 8.24 1.68 1.43
C LEU A 153 6.97 0.85 1.30
N LEU A 154 6.10 1.21 0.37
CA LEU A 154 4.84 0.49 0.14
C LEU A 154 5.10 -0.88 -0.48
N GLN A 155 6.02 -0.97 -1.45
CA GLN A 155 6.41 -2.24 -2.05
C GLN A 155 7.06 -3.17 -1.02
N ARG A 156 8.00 -2.69 -0.21
CA ARG A 156 8.64 -3.46 0.86
C ARG A 156 7.64 -3.94 1.90
N LYS A 157 6.66 -3.11 2.27
CA LYS A 157 5.58 -3.51 3.18
C LYS A 157 4.77 -4.66 2.60
N THR A 158 4.38 -4.57 1.32
CA THR A 158 3.63 -5.62 0.63
C THR A 158 4.45 -6.91 0.54
N GLU A 159 5.73 -6.82 0.18
CA GLU A 159 6.65 -7.98 0.13
C GLU A 159 6.84 -8.62 1.50
N ALA A 160 7.07 -7.82 2.55
CA ALA A 160 7.23 -8.32 3.92
C ALA A 160 5.97 -9.08 4.40
N ARG A 161 4.78 -8.54 4.11
CA ARG A 161 3.52 -9.23 4.41
C ARG A 161 3.40 -10.55 3.67
N GLN A 162 3.68 -10.58 2.37
CA GLN A 162 3.61 -11.81 1.56
C GLN A 162 4.59 -12.87 2.03
N LEU A 163 5.80 -12.45 2.41
CA LEU A 163 6.81 -13.37 2.97
C LEU A 163 6.34 -13.93 4.31
N GLY A 164 5.72 -13.12 5.15
CA GLY A 164 5.12 -13.56 6.42
C GLY A 164 4.01 -14.61 6.23
N GLU A 165 3.11 -14.36 5.27
CA GLU A 165 2.03 -15.30 4.91
C GLU A 165 2.60 -16.63 4.40
N LYS A 166 3.59 -16.58 3.50
CA LYS A 166 4.29 -17.78 2.99
C LYS A 166 5.01 -18.55 4.09
N LEU A 167 5.68 -17.84 5.00
CA LEU A 167 6.38 -18.45 6.13
C LEU A 167 5.39 -19.22 7.01
N SER A 168 4.26 -18.60 7.38
CA SER A 168 3.23 -19.25 8.19
C SER A 168 2.66 -20.50 7.50
N ALA A 169 2.38 -20.44 6.20
CA ALA A 169 1.88 -21.59 5.44
C ALA A 169 2.92 -22.73 5.39
N LEU A 170 4.20 -22.40 5.19
CA LEU A 170 5.27 -23.39 5.19
C LEU A 170 5.49 -24.03 6.57
N GLU A 171 5.35 -23.26 7.64
CA GLU A 171 5.45 -23.79 9.02
C GLU A 171 4.31 -24.76 9.33
N GLN A 172 3.09 -24.46 8.88
CA GLN A 172 1.96 -25.39 9.00
C GLN A 172 2.19 -26.69 8.22
N SER A 173 2.59 -26.60 6.95
CA SER A 173 2.91 -27.77 6.14
C SER A 173 4.05 -28.60 6.75
N LYS A 174 5.07 -27.97 7.29
CA LYS A 174 6.17 -28.65 8.00
C LYS A 174 5.66 -29.42 9.22
N LEU A 175 4.71 -28.84 9.97
CA LEU A 175 4.14 -29.51 11.15
C LEU A 175 3.31 -30.73 10.74
N GLU A 176 2.50 -30.61 9.69
CA GLU A 176 1.70 -31.70 9.15
C GLU A 176 2.58 -32.86 8.65
N LEU A 177 3.61 -32.52 7.87
CA LEU A 177 4.57 -33.52 7.39
C LEU A 177 5.29 -34.24 8.53
N LYS A 178 5.67 -33.53 9.59
CA LYS A 178 6.27 -34.16 10.77
C LYS A 178 5.32 -35.14 11.44
N ARG A 179 4.04 -34.78 11.62
CA ARG A 179 3.02 -35.68 12.19
C ARG A 179 2.84 -36.93 11.34
N SER A 180 2.70 -36.76 10.03
CA SER A 180 2.58 -37.89 9.10
C SER A 180 3.81 -38.81 9.15
N LEU A 181 5.01 -38.23 9.27
CA LEU A 181 6.23 -39.00 9.38
C LEU A 181 6.30 -39.77 10.69
N GLU A 182 5.88 -39.22 11.81
CA GLU A 182 5.78 -39.90 13.09
C GLU A 182 4.75 -41.06 13.05
N GLU A 183 3.60 -40.84 12.44
CA GLU A 183 2.59 -41.89 12.25
C GLU A 183 3.10 -43.03 11.39
N ILE A 184 3.79 -42.76 10.28
CA ILE A 184 4.38 -43.78 9.43
C ILE A 184 5.47 -44.57 10.19
N ARG A 185 6.33 -43.89 10.94
CA ARG A 185 7.35 -44.54 11.77
C ARG A 185 6.74 -45.48 12.83
N ALA A 186 5.69 -45.01 13.48
CA ALA A 186 4.96 -45.83 14.46
C ALA A 186 4.30 -47.06 13.80
N ARG A 187 3.77 -46.95 12.61
CA ARG A 187 3.20 -48.07 11.83
C ARG A 187 4.30 -49.07 11.42
N ILE A 188 5.44 -48.57 10.96
CA ILE A 188 6.58 -49.45 10.61
C ILE A 188 7.05 -50.19 11.85
N GLY A 189 7.22 -49.54 12.99
CA GLY A 189 7.61 -50.18 14.25
C GLY A 189 6.68 -51.31 14.66
N LYS A 190 5.36 -51.07 14.64
CA LYS A 190 4.35 -52.09 14.92
C LYS A 190 4.39 -53.27 13.91
N GLY A 191 4.61 -52.98 12.64
CA GLY A 191 4.76 -54.00 11.61
C GLY A 191 6.00 -54.90 11.85
N GLN A 192 7.11 -54.29 12.22
CA GLN A 192 8.35 -55.03 12.55
C GLN A 192 8.20 -55.91 13.78
N GLU A 193 7.52 -55.42 14.83
CA GLU A 193 7.21 -56.24 16.02
C GLU A 193 6.30 -57.42 15.65
N SER A 194 5.30 -57.23 14.80
CA SER A 194 4.40 -58.30 14.35
C SER A 194 5.17 -59.41 13.56
N ILE A 195 6.09 -58.98 12.70
CA ILE A 195 6.95 -59.93 11.94
C ILE A 195 7.83 -60.73 12.88
N GLN A 196 8.48 -60.09 13.86
CA GLN A 196 9.31 -60.80 14.82
C GLN A 196 8.56 -61.83 15.68
N ILE A 197 7.29 -61.55 15.98
CA ILE A 197 6.45 -62.52 16.72
C ILE A 197 6.15 -63.73 15.84
N MET A 198 5.78 -63.52 14.57
CA MET A 198 5.52 -64.63 13.63
C MET A 198 6.74 -65.47 13.27
N GLU A 199 7.93 -64.97 13.34
CA GLU A 199 9.17 -65.71 13.10
C GLU A 199 9.61 -66.55 14.30
N ARG A 200 9.01 -66.35 15.48
CA ARG A 200 9.30 -67.10 16.71
C ARG A 200 8.34 -68.23 16.99
N GLU A 201 7.21 -68.33 16.28
CA GLU A 201 6.28 -69.42 16.31
C GLU A 201 6.65 -70.50 15.25
#